data_b8b96065273064ecaa521222f4794e99
#
_entry.id   b8b96065273064ecaa521222f4794e99
#
_cell.length_a   1.000
_cell.length_b   1.000
_cell.length_c   1.000
_cell.angle_alpha   90.00
_cell.angle_beta   90.00
_cell.angle_gamma   90.00
#
_symmetry.space_group_name_H-M   'P 1'
#
loop_
_entity.id
_entity.type
_entity.pdbx_description
1 polymer ?
#
loop_
_entity_poly.entity_id
_entity_poly.type
_entity_poly.pdbx_seq_one_letter_code
_entity_poly.pdbx_strand_id
1 'polypeptide(L)'
;MRRFILVSLLLIIPASLFAQDWRDGRRDRYRYYNDNSFEITPFAGYTWGGTVYSGQTNLFGQTADVASSANVGVNLAIPIQPNGMKVELMIDHQGTNFTTGNGGGLFDPTHRLGDLDITYYHAGILVPFAQSYNLTPYFIGSAGVATLDPRMNGVAASTRFSASAGVGVKVPIQSHAGIRGEIRGFYTSLPNDTTCILCNYTYNRDLFQGQANLGLYFKF
;
A
#
# COMPACT_ATOMS: atom_id res chain seq x y z
N MET A 1 -14.89 8.71 19.24
CA MET A 1 -14.39 10.09 18.99
C MET A 1 -12.89 10.32 19.31
N ARG A 2 -12.30 9.69 20.33
CA ARG A 2 -10.86 9.89 20.68
C ARG A 2 -9.84 9.37 19.65
N ARG A 3 -10.18 8.38 18.81
CA ARG A 3 -9.27 7.78 17.82
C ARG A 3 -9.10 8.60 16.53
N PHE A 4 -10.07 9.46 16.20
CA PHE A 4 -9.99 10.34 15.02
C PHE A 4 -9.09 11.57 15.25
N ILE A 5 -8.91 12.01 16.49
CA ILE A 5 -8.08 13.18 16.83
C ILE A 5 -6.60 12.88 16.62
N LEU A 6 -6.15 11.64 16.88
CA LEU A 6 -4.74 11.24 16.72
C LEU A 6 -4.32 11.16 15.24
N VAL A 7 -5.21 10.70 14.35
CA VAL A 7 -4.92 10.64 12.91
C VAL A 7 -4.89 12.05 12.30
N SER A 8 -5.76 12.95 12.76
CA SER A 8 -5.77 14.35 12.31
C SER A 8 -4.52 15.11 12.74
N LEU A 9 -3.95 14.80 13.90
CA LEU A 9 -2.74 15.45 14.40
C LEU A 9 -1.49 15.04 13.61
N LEU A 10 -1.44 13.79 13.12
CA LEU A 10 -0.32 13.29 12.31
C LEU A 10 -0.29 13.91 10.89
N LEU A 11 -1.44 14.33 10.35
CA LEU A 11 -1.55 14.98 9.04
C LEU A 11 -1.20 16.48 9.06
N ILE A 12 -1.20 17.13 10.22
CA ILE A 12 -0.95 18.57 10.35
C ILE A 12 0.56 18.88 10.47
N ILE A 13 1.36 17.93 10.97
CA ILE A 13 2.81 18.12 11.19
C ILE A 13 3.59 18.38 9.89
N PRO A 14 3.35 17.69 8.75
CA PRO A 14 4.08 17.99 7.52
C PRO A 14 3.70 19.32 6.88
N ALA A 15 2.47 19.83 7.06
CA ALA A 15 2.05 21.09 6.46
C ALA A 15 2.75 22.32 7.08
N SER A 16 3.11 22.26 8.36
CA SER A 16 3.82 23.34 9.01
C SER A 16 5.31 23.42 8.64
N LEU A 17 5.93 22.30 8.24
CA LEU A 17 7.30 22.26 7.74
C LEU A 17 7.42 22.88 6.34
N PHE A 18 6.35 22.82 5.53
CA PHE A 18 6.31 23.46 4.21
C PHE A 18 6.04 24.96 4.27
N ALA A 19 5.41 25.47 5.35
CA ALA A 19 5.03 26.86 5.46
C ALA A 19 6.17 27.81 5.87
N GLN A 20 7.28 27.31 6.39
CA GLN A 20 8.39 28.14 6.84
C GLN A 20 9.34 28.55 5.71
N ASP A 21 9.41 27.82 4.61
CA ASP A 21 10.35 28.06 3.52
C ASP A 21 9.88 29.12 2.51
N TRP A 22 8.61 29.55 2.61
CA TRP A 22 8.03 30.57 1.71
C TRP A 22 8.39 32.03 2.08
N ARG A 23 9.05 32.26 3.21
CA ARG A 23 9.34 33.61 3.72
C ARG A 23 10.72 34.15 3.39
N ASP A 24 11.66 33.29 3.05
CA ASP A 24 12.99 33.72 2.63
C ASP A 24 13.04 33.84 1.10
N GLY A 25 12.90 35.08 0.60
CA GLY A 25 12.91 35.45 -0.82
C GLY A 25 14.26 35.24 -1.50
N ARG A 26 15.00 34.24 -1.20
CA ARG A 26 16.12 33.76 -2.00
C ARG A 26 15.56 32.82 -3.06
N ARG A 27 15.66 33.29 -4.31
CA ARG A 27 15.60 32.47 -5.51
C ARG A 27 16.75 31.47 -5.49
N ASP A 28 16.70 30.46 -4.62
CA ASP A 28 17.50 29.28 -4.77
C ASP A 28 16.96 28.60 -6.03
N ARG A 29 17.73 28.76 -7.12
CA ARG A 29 17.54 28.02 -8.36
C ARG A 29 17.30 26.59 -7.92
N TYR A 30 16.13 26.05 -8.23
CA TYR A 30 15.84 24.62 -8.20
C TYR A 30 16.96 23.95 -8.99
N ARG A 31 18.00 23.55 -8.31
CA ARG A 31 19.03 22.70 -8.89
C ARG A 31 18.34 21.37 -9.04
N TYR A 32 17.87 21.09 -10.24
CA TYR A 32 17.44 19.77 -10.64
C TYR A 32 18.52 18.79 -10.15
N TYR A 33 18.24 18.12 -9.04
CA TYR A 33 19.13 17.09 -8.56
C TYR A 33 18.96 15.92 -9.53
N ASN A 34 19.98 15.75 -10.37
CA ASN A 34 20.04 14.71 -11.37
C ASN A 34 20.29 13.37 -10.63
N ASP A 35 19.22 12.79 -10.02
CA ASP A 35 19.31 11.53 -9.29
C ASP A 35 19.24 10.36 -10.27
N ASN A 36 20.35 10.11 -10.93
CA ASN A 36 20.53 9.00 -11.86
C ASN A 36 20.98 7.71 -11.15
N SER A 37 20.82 7.65 -9.85
CA SER A 37 21.23 6.49 -9.06
C SER A 37 20.17 5.41 -9.07
N PHE A 38 20.63 4.18 -9.11
CA PHE A 38 19.87 2.98 -8.84
C PHE A 38 19.58 2.89 -7.33
N GLU A 39 18.40 2.46 -6.94
CA GLU A 39 18.02 2.37 -5.51
C GLU A 39 17.46 1.00 -5.16
N ILE A 40 17.90 0.47 -4.03
CA ILE A 40 17.29 -0.70 -3.37
C ILE A 40 16.71 -0.24 -2.04
N THR A 41 15.46 -0.60 -1.77
CA THR A 41 14.76 -0.20 -0.55
C THR A 41 14.07 -1.40 0.09
N PRO A 42 14.72 -2.12 1.01
CA PRO A 42 14.00 -2.99 1.93
C PRO A 42 13.08 -2.17 2.81
N PHE A 43 11.87 -2.66 3.05
CA PHE A 43 10.87 -2.01 3.86
C PHE A 43 10.07 -2.98 4.71
N ALA A 44 9.49 -2.47 5.78
CA ALA A 44 8.46 -3.12 6.57
C ALA A 44 7.31 -2.14 6.80
N GLY A 45 6.13 -2.67 6.98
CA GLY A 45 4.95 -1.83 7.12
C GLY A 45 3.78 -2.55 7.77
N TYR A 46 2.65 -1.89 7.66
CA TYR A 46 1.38 -2.39 8.13
C TYR A 46 0.32 -2.19 7.05
N THR A 47 -0.38 -3.28 6.73
CA THR A 47 -1.47 -3.29 5.78
C THR A 47 -2.78 -3.32 6.54
N TRP A 48 -3.66 -2.38 6.24
CA TRP A 48 -5.04 -2.42 6.69
C TRP A 48 -5.82 -3.38 5.81
N GLY A 49 -6.52 -4.31 6.44
CA GLY A 49 -7.34 -5.30 5.76
C GLY A 49 -8.44 -4.68 4.92
N GLY A 50 -8.95 -5.45 3.99
CA GLY A 50 -10.06 -5.08 3.12
C GLY A 50 -11.17 -6.12 3.14
N THR A 51 -12.38 -5.69 2.77
CA THR A 51 -13.53 -6.57 2.64
C THR A 51 -13.47 -7.29 1.29
N VAL A 52 -13.40 -8.63 1.33
CA VAL A 52 -13.41 -9.47 0.13
C VAL A 52 -14.83 -9.83 -0.27
N TYR A 53 -15.72 -9.96 0.72
CA TYR A 53 -17.09 -10.40 0.51
C TYR A 53 -18.05 -9.66 1.42
N SER A 54 -19.10 -9.10 0.85
CA SER A 54 -20.25 -8.56 1.60
C SER A 54 -21.52 -9.12 0.97
N GLY A 55 -22.10 -10.14 1.60
CA GLY A 55 -23.37 -10.76 1.17
C GLY A 55 -24.45 -10.51 2.21
N GLN A 56 -25.59 -9.95 1.79
CA GLN A 56 -26.79 -9.90 2.61
C GLN A 56 -27.78 -10.96 2.12
N THR A 57 -28.06 -11.93 2.99
CA THR A 57 -29.28 -12.73 2.85
C THR A 57 -30.37 -12.08 3.69
N ASN A 58 -31.64 -12.31 3.36
CA ASN A 58 -32.77 -11.76 4.14
C ASN A 58 -32.80 -12.22 5.61
N LEU A 59 -31.90 -13.11 6.03
CA LEU A 59 -31.86 -13.66 7.37
C LEU A 59 -30.47 -13.51 8.04
N PHE A 60 -29.35 -13.41 7.28
CA PHE A 60 -28.01 -13.30 7.83
C PHE A 60 -27.10 -12.49 6.90
N GLY A 61 -26.47 -11.42 7.43
CA GLY A 61 -25.35 -10.76 6.77
C GLY A 61 -24.06 -11.50 7.14
N GLN A 62 -23.32 -12.01 6.14
CA GLN A 62 -21.97 -12.52 6.33
C GLN A 62 -20.99 -11.67 5.55
N THR A 63 -19.98 -11.15 6.23
CA THR A 63 -18.83 -10.48 5.62
C THR A 63 -17.60 -11.36 5.78
N ALA A 64 -16.83 -11.51 4.73
CA ALA A 64 -15.49 -12.08 4.81
C ALA A 64 -14.48 -10.97 4.62
N ASP A 65 -13.70 -10.73 5.64
CA ASP A 65 -12.71 -9.67 5.69
C ASP A 65 -11.29 -10.26 5.76
N VAL A 66 -10.34 -9.58 5.13
CA VAL A 66 -8.91 -9.83 5.30
C VAL A 66 -8.45 -9.04 6.52
N ALA A 67 -7.88 -9.72 7.50
CA ALA A 67 -7.39 -9.05 8.69
C ALA A 67 -6.21 -8.13 8.37
N SER A 68 -6.12 -7.02 9.09
CA SER A 68 -4.96 -6.16 9.02
C SER A 68 -3.73 -6.86 9.59
N SER A 69 -2.57 -6.71 8.94
CA SER A 69 -1.34 -7.39 9.36
C SER A 69 -0.09 -6.64 8.96
N ALA A 70 1.06 -7.06 9.50
CA ALA A 70 2.36 -6.57 9.08
C ALA A 70 2.72 -7.10 7.68
N ASN A 71 3.47 -6.30 6.94
CA ASN A 71 4.05 -6.67 5.65
C ASN A 71 5.54 -6.35 5.61
N VAL A 72 6.25 -7.06 4.74
CA VAL A 72 7.67 -6.85 4.47
C VAL A 72 7.94 -6.97 2.98
N GLY A 73 8.87 -6.17 2.47
CA GLY A 73 9.16 -6.20 1.05
C GLY A 73 10.43 -5.49 0.65
N VAL A 74 10.64 -5.42 -0.66
CA VAL A 74 11.77 -4.72 -1.28
C VAL A 74 11.30 -3.98 -2.53
N ASN A 75 11.77 -2.75 -2.69
CA ASN A 75 11.63 -1.96 -3.90
C ASN A 75 12.99 -1.83 -4.59
N LEU A 76 12.97 -1.93 -5.90
CA LEU A 76 14.09 -1.70 -6.79
C LEU A 76 13.73 -0.55 -7.72
N ALA A 77 14.41 0.58 -7.62
CA ALA A 77 14.12 1.76 -8.42
C ALA A 77 15.27 2.07 -9.38
N ILE A 78 14.93 2.10 -10.68
CA ILE A 78 15.85 2.27 -11.81
C ILE A 78 15.58 3.66 -12.42
N PRO A 79 16.58 4.54 -12.57
CA PRO A 79 16.37 5.86 -13.15
C PRO A 79 16.00 5.76 -14.62
N ILE A 80 15.00 6.54 -15.07
CA ILE A 80 14.58 6.62 -16.47
C ILE A 80 14.98 7.97 -17.08
N GLN A 81 14.91 9.01 -16.28
CA GLN A 81 15.14 10.39 -16.75
C GLN A 81 15.94 11.20 -15.74
N PRO A 82 16.66 12.25 -16.22
CA PRO A 82 17.45 13.12 -15.36
C PRO A 82 16.64 13.89 -14.30
N ASN A 83 15.32 13.96 -14.45
CA ASN A 83 14.42 14.66 -13.51
C ASN A 83 14.10 13.87 -12.24
N GLY A 84 14.78 12.72 -12.00
CA GLY A 84 14.57 11.86 -10.84
C GLY A 84 13.41 10.90 -10.97
N MET A 85 12.76 10.78 -12.14
CA MET A 85 11.77 9.75 -12.41
C MET A 85 12.43 8.38 -12.46
N LYS A 86 11.81 7.39 -11.82
CA LYS A 86 12.33 6.01 -11.76
C LYS A 86 11.24 5.00 -12.10
N VAL A 87 11.61 3.92 -12.77
CA VAL A 87 10.81 2.69 -12.79
C VAL A 87 11.05 1.98 -11.46
N GLU A 88 10.00 1.54 -10.81
CA GLU A 88 10.08 0.77 -9.57
C GLU A 88 9.52 -0.63 -9.76
N LEU A 89 10.30 -1.60 -9.35
CA LEU A 89 9.86 -2.99 -9.18
C LEU A 89 9.68 -3.24 -7.69
N MET A 90 8.56 -3.83 -7.30
CA MET A 90 8.22 -4.09 -5.90
C MET A 90 7.84 -5.55 -5.71
N ILE A 91 8.37 -6.14 -4.65
CA ILE A 91 7.90 -7.40 -4.08
C ILE A 91 7.51 -7.10 -2.64
N ASP A 92 6.26 -7.39 -2.27
CA ASP A 92 5.73 -7.18 -0.94
C ASP A 92 4.98 -8.42 -0.47
N HIS A 93 5.25 -8.88 0.74
CA HIS A 93 4.67 -10.08 1.32
C HIS A 93 3.96 -9.74 2.62
N GLN A 94 2.72 -10.24 2.74
CA GLN A 94 1.83 -10.06 3.89
C GLN A 94 1.29 -11.41 4.32
N GLY A 95 1.56 -11.81 5.58
CA GLY A 95 0.87 -12.92 6.23
C GLY A 95 -0.35 -12.41 6.98
N THR A 96 -1.53 -12.87 6.62
CA THR A 96 -2.81 -12.41 7.19
C THR A 96 -3.77 -13.57 7.44
N ASN A 97 -5.00 -13.28 7.82
CA ASN A 97 -6.04 -14.26 8.06
C ASN A 97 -7.36 -13.84 7.42
N PHE A 98 -8.16 -14.80 7.01
CA PHE A 98 -9.57 -14.58 6.75
C PHE A 98 -10.36 -14.56 8.07
N THR A 99 -11.18 -13.52 8.24
CA THR A 99 -12.10 -13.40 9.36
C THR A 99 -13.52 -13.25 8.85
N THR A 100 -14.47 -13.93 9.51
CA THR A 100 -15.91 -13.68 9.28
C THR A 100 -16.47 -12.89 10.43
N GLY A 101 -17.24 -11.84 10.13
CA GLY A 101 -18.10 -11.13 11.07
C GLY A 101 -19.56 -11.35 10.70
N ASN A 102 -20.42 -11.68 11.65
CA ASN A 102 -21.87 -11.54 11.49
C ASN A 102 -22.17 -10.05 11.60
N GLY A 103 -22.38 -9.39 10.46
CA GLY A 103 -22.42 -7.94 10.34
C GLY A 103 -23.27 -7.23 11.41
N GLY A 104 -22.63 -6.61 12.37
CA GLY A 104 -23.18 -5.48 13.08
C GLY A 104 -23.31 -5.48 14.59
N GLY A 105 -22.78 -6.44 15.34
CA GLY A 105 -22.78 -6.42 16.80
C GLY A 105 -21.42 -6.06 17.39
N LEU A 106 -21.37 -5.14 18.36
CA LEU A 106 -20.16 -4.78 19.13
C LEU A 106 -19.55 -5.96 19.90
N PHE A 107 -20.22 -7.12 19.92
CA PHE A 107 -19.87 -8.33 20.66
C PHE A 107 -19.87 -9.61 19.81
N ASP A 108 -19.93 -9.48 18.46
CA ASP A 108 -19.85 -10.66 17.59
C ASP A 108 -18.43 -11.23 17.59
N PRO A 109 -18.26 -12.53 17.93
CA PRO A 109 -16.96 -13.18 17.87
C PRO A 109 -16.49 -13.24 16.42
N THR A 110 -15.39 -12.59 16.11
CA THR A 110 -14.69 -12.72 14.83
C THR A 110 -14.11 -14.15 14.77
N HIS A 111 -14.65 -15.01 13.92
CA HIS A 111 -14.10 -16.33 13.70
C HIS A 111 -13.00 -16.28 12.65
N ARG A 112 -11.80 -16.75 13.02
CA ARG A 112 -10.69 -16.98 12.08
C ARG A 112 -11.04 -18.20 11.22
N LEU A 113 -11.15 -18.00 9.91
CA LEU A 113 -11.45 -19.06 8.95
C LEU A 113 -10.20 -19.82 8.50
N GLY A 114 -9.06 -19.14 8.43
CA GLY A 114 -7.80 -19.70 7.96
C GLY A 114 -6.73 -18.64 7.72
N ASP A 115 -5.51 -19.10 7.51
CA ASP A 115 -4.37 -18.26 7.18
C ASP A 115 -4.36 -17.97 5.68
N LEU A 116 -3.93 -16.74 5.32
CA LEU A 116 -3.79 -16.27 3.95
C LEU A 116 -2.46 -15.55 3.81
N ASP A 117 -1.65 -15.97 2.87
CA ASP A 117 -0.49 -15.22 2.43
C ASP A 117 -0.83 -14.44 1.16
N ILE A 118 -0.51 -13.16 1.15
CA ILE A 118 -0.66 -12.31 -0.03
C ILE A 118 0.73 -11.80 -0.41
N THR A 119 1.10 -12.03 -1.68
CA THR A 119 2.36 -11.52 -2.22
C THR A 119 2.08 -10.67 -3.45
N TYR A 120 2.50 -9.41 -3.41
CA TYR A 120 2.40 -8.47 -4.52
C TYR A 120 3.69 -8.43 -5.32
N TYR A 121 3.55 -8.49 -6.65
CA TYR A 121 4.64 -8.28 -7.63
C TYR A 121 4.20 -7.16 -8.55
N HIS A 122 4.76 -5.98 -8.38
CA HIS A 122 4.34 -4.77 -9.11
C HIS A 122 5.50 -4.13 -9.85
N ALA A 123 5.19 -3.53 -11.00
CA ALA A 123 6.05 -2.61 -11.71
C ALA A 123 5.33 -1.27 -11.86
N GLY A 124 6.05 -0.16 -11.65
CA GLY A 124 5.43 1.15 -11.64
C GLY A 124 6.38 2.28 -11.93
N ILE A 125 5.86 3.49 -11.84
CA ILE A 125 6.62 4.72 -12.07
C ILE A 125 6.56 5.59 -10.82
N LEU A 126 7.72 5.96 -10.32
CA LEU A 126 7.92 6.90 -9.23
C LEU A 126 8.24 8.27 -9.83
N VAL A 127 7.46 9.28 -9.44
CA VAL A 127 7.59 10.66 -9.93
C VAL A 127 7.79 11.60 -8.74
N PRO A 128 9.00 12.15 -8.54
CA PRO A 128 9.22 13.19 -7.54
C PRO A 128 8.55 14.50 -8.01
N PHE A 129 7.85 15.21 -7.12
CA PHE A 129 7.15 16.44 -7.46
C PHE A 129 7.74 17.69 -6.78
N ALA A 130 8.53 17.51 -5.74
CA ALA A 130 9.32 18.58 -5.14
C ALA A 130 10.61 17.96 -4.61
N GLN A 131 11.74 18.54 -4.98
CA GLN A 131 13.05 18.06 -4.57
C GLN A 131 13.74 19.13 -3.74
N SER A 132 14.01 18.80 -2.47
CA SER A 132 14.83 19.60 -1.58
C SER A 132 16.02 18.77 -1.10
N TYR A 133 17.08 19.41 -0.62
CA TYR A 133 18.25 18.70 -0.09
C TYR A 133 17.91 17.74 1.05
N ASN A 134 16.84 18.03 1.82
CA ASN A 134 16.50 17.27 3.02
C ASN A 134 15.27 16.38 2.84
N LEU A 135 14.51 16.55 1.76
CA LEU A 135 13.24 15.86 1.59
C LEU A 135 12.87 15.78 0.10
N THR A 136 12.50 14.59 -0.35
CA THR A 136 12.01 14.37 -1.71
C THR A 136 10.65 13.68 -1.67
N PRO A 137 9.55 14.44 -1.73
CA PRO A 137 8.22 13.85 -1.86
C PRO A 137 8.01 13.33 -3.28
N TYR A 138 7.24 12.24 -3.41
CA TYR A 138 6.97 11.60 -4.69
C TYR A 138 5.59 10.97 -4.75
N PHE A 139 5.08 10.80 -5.96
CA PHE A 139 3.97 9.93 -6.30
C PHE A 139 4.48 8.61 -6.85
N ILE A 140 3.73 7.54 -6.64
CA ILE A 140 3.98 6.23 -7.21
C ILE A 140 2.68 5.65 -7.75
N GLY A 141 2.71 5.14 -8.97
CA GLY A 141 1.64 4.36 -9.57
C GLY A 141 2.22 3.06 -10.12
N SER A 142 1.59 1.93 -9.83
CA SER A 142 2.08 0.65 -10.28
C SER A 142 0.95 -0.31 -10.63
N ALA A 143 1.27 -1.31 -11.46
CA ALA A 143 0.40 -2.41 -11.78
C ALA A 143 1.19 -3.72 -11.77
N GLY A 144 0.51 -4.82 -11.55
CA GLY A 144 1.14 -6.12 -11.45
C GLY A 144 0.16 -7.21 -11.07
N VAL A 145 0.62 -8.14 -10.27
CA VAL A 145 -0.19 -9.26 -9.81
C VAL A 145 -0.08 -9.43 -8.29
N ALA A 146 -1.15 -9.92 -7.70
CA ALA A 146 -1.21 -10.39 -6.33
C ALA A 146 -1.41 -11.91 -6.34
N THR A 147 -0.54 -12.64 -5.66
CA THR A 147 -0.71 -14.07 -5.41
C THR A 147 -1.32 -14.24 -4.03
N LEU A 148 -2.50 -14.84 -3.99
CA LEU A 148 -3.22 -15.19 -2.76
C LEU A 148 -3.04 -16.70 -2.52
N ASP A 149 -2.40 -17.04 -1.43
CA ASP A 149 -2.14 -18.43 -1.03
C ASP A 149 -2.85 -18.75 0.30
N PRO A 150 -4.07 -19.32 0.24
CA PRO A 150 -4.75 -19.80 1.43
C PRO A 150 -4.03 -21.05 1.97
N ARG A 151 -3.50 -20.98 3.18
CA ARG A 151 -2.85 -22.12 3.85
C ARG A 151 -3.88 -23.15 4.35
N MET A 152 -4.77 -23.57 3.44
CA MET A 152 -5.82 -24.56 3.72
C MET A 152 -5.66 -25.76 2.80
N ASN A 153 -5.83 -26.98 3.36
CA ASN A 153 -5.74 -28.22 2.58
C ASN A 153 -6.81 -28.25 1.49
N GLY A 154 -6.37 -28.41 0.23
CA GLY A 154 -7.25 -28.52 -0.93
C GLY A 154 -7.60 -27.20 -1.63
N VAL A 155 -7.10 -26.06 -1.19
CA VAL A 155 -7.29 -24.77 -1.85
C VAL A 155 -5.99 -24.38 -2.54
N ALA A 156 -6.02 -24.20 -3.87
CA ALA A 156 -4.86 -23.79 -4.64
C ALA A 156 -4.63 -22.29 -4.55
N ALA A 157 -3.35 -21.87 -4.59
CA ALA A 157 -2.97 -20.48 -4.71
C ALA A 157 -3.54 -19.86 -6.01
N SER A 158 -3.94 -18.61 -5.94
CA SER A 158 -4.58 -17.88 -7.03
C SER A 158 -3.84 -16.59 -7.31
N THR A 159 -3.46 -16.35 -8.57
CA THR A 159 -2.83 -15.10 -9.00
C THR A 159 -3.84 -14.20 -9.66
N ARG A 160 -3.86 -12.92 -9.26
CA ARG A 160 -4.85 -11.92 -9.68
C ARG A 160 -4.18 -10.64 -10.12
N PHE A 161 -4.82 -9.92 -11.04
CA PHE A 161 -4.39 -8.58 -11.41
C PHE A 161 -4.50 -7.65 -10.21
N SER A 162 -3.47 -6.83 -10.02
CA SER A 162 -3.46 -5.82 -8.98
C SER A 162 -2.87 -4.51 -9.51
N ALA A 163 -3.39 -3.39 -9.00
CA ALA A 163 -2.87 -2.06 -9.27
C ALA A 163 -2.71 -1.31 -7.94
N SER A 164 -1.78 -0.37 -7.88
CA SER A 164 -1.61 0.45 -6.70
C SER A 164 -1.24 1.89 -7.03
N ALA A 165 -1.59 2.79 -6.12
CA ALA A 165 -1.19 4.18 -6.16
C ALA A 165 -0.83 4.63 -4.75
N GLY A 166 0.16 5.53 -4.65
CA GLY A 166 0.64 5.99 -3.36
C GLY A 166 1.40 7.29 -3.41
N VAL A 167 1.70 7.77 -2.23
CA VAL A 167 2.54 8.94 -1.99
C VAL A 167 3.58 8.59 -0.95
N GLY A 168 4.76 9.16 -1.09
CA GLY A 168 5.83 8.91 -0.15
C GLY A 168 6.81 10.07 -0.07
N VAL A 169 7.74 9.89 0.83
CA VAL A 169 8.80 10.85 1.09
C VAL A 169 10.12 10.12 1.30
N LYS A 170 11.19 10.65 0.69
CA LYS A 170 12.56 10.20 0.91
C LYS A 170 13.31 11.27 1.69
N VAL A 171 13.98 10.86 2.77
CA VAL A 171 14.84 11.71 3.60
C VAL A 171 16.26 11.17 3.50
N PRO A 172 17.19 11.87 2.84
CA PRO A 172 18.58 11.46 2.76
C PRO A 172 19.23 11.63 4.14
N ILE A 173 19.95 10.60 4.62
CA ILE A 173 20.76 10.63 5.83
C ILE A 173 22.23 10.79 5.44
N GLN A 174 22.63 10.09 4.38
CA GLN A 174 23.97 10.12 3.81
C GLN A 174 23.89 10.21 2.29
N SER A 175 25.02 10.42 1.62
CA SER A 175 25.10 10.50 0.16
C SER A 175 24.50 9.29 -0.56
N HIS A 176 24.60 8.11 0.04
CA HIS A 176 24.20 6.83 -0.57
C HIS A 176 23.08 6.12 0.20
N ALA A 177 22.54 6.69 1.28
CA ALA A 177 21.50 6.06 2.08
C ALA A 177 20.54 7.07 2.71
N GLY A 178 19.30 6.64 2.94
CA GLY A 178 18.31 7.43 3.63
C GLY A 178 17.09 6.63 4.04
N ILE A 179 16.09 7.32 4.57
CA ILE A 179 14.80 6.75 4.98
C ILE A 179 13.76 7.05 3.92
N ARG A 180 12.89 6.08 3.65
CA ARG A 180 11.73 6.20 2.79
C ARG A 180 10.47 5.86 3.58
N GLY A 181 9.52 6.81 3.66
CA GLY A 181 8.18 6.59 4.19
C GLY A 181 7.17 6.64 3.05
N GLU A 182 6.17 5.75 3.06
CA GLU A 182 5.19 5.65 1.98
C GLU A 182 3.83 5.21 2.50
N ILE A 183 2.76 5.78 1.91
CA ILE A 183 1.39 5.30 2.05
C ILE A 183 0.91 4.91 0.67
N ARG A 184 0.37 3.68 0.53
CA ARG A 184 -0.04 3.11 -0.75
C ARG A 184 -1.39 2.42 -0.62
N GLY A 185 -2.26 2.61 -1.61
CA GLY A 185 -3.50 1.87 -1.76
C GLY A 185 -3.37 0.81 -2.84
N PHE A 186 -3.87 -0.40 -2.58
CA PHE A 186 -3.89 -1.52 -3.51
C PHE A 186 -5.32 -1.86 -3.89
N TYR A 187 -5.51 -2.14 -5.16
CA TYR A 187 -6.68 -2.72 -5.75
C TYR A 187 -6.34 -4.09 -6.31
N THR A 188 -7.07 -5.12 -5.97
CA THR A 188 -6.88 -6.47 -6.50
C THR A 188 -8.22 -6.99 -7.02
N SER A 189 -8.26 -7.33 -8.32
CA SER A 189 -9.46 -7.86 -8.97
C SER A 189 -9.63 -9.33 -8.64
N LEU A 190 -10.80 -9.71 -8.12
CA LEU A 190 -11.16 -11.09 -7.81
C LEU A 190 -12.09 -11.66 -8.91
N PRO A 191 -12.14 -13.00 -9.16
CA PRO A 191 -12.91 -13.57 -10.26
C PRO A 191 -14.41 -13.51 -10.05
N ASN A 192 -15.11 -13.37 -11.16
CA ASN A 192 -16.57 -13.44 -11.25
C ASN A 192 -17.03 -14.90 -11.47
N ASP A 193 -16.89 -15.79 -10.50
CA ASP A 193 -17.48 -17.13 -10.63
C ASP A 193 -19.01 -17.09 -10.36
N THR A 194 -19.78 -17.11 -11.44
CA THR A 194 -21.25 -17.13 -11.46
C THR A 194 -21.80 -18.56 -11.48
N THR A 195 -21.27 -19.48 -10.68
CA THR A 195 -21.78 -20.85 -10.68
C THR A 195 -22.89 -21.11 -9.67
N CYS A 196 -23.51 -20.06 -9.15
CA CYS A 196 -24.69 -20.24 -8.31
C CYS A 196 -25.96 -19.82 -9.05
N ILE A 197 -26.67 -20.78 -9.67
CA ILE A 197 -27.89 -20.58 -10.49
C ILE A 197 -29.08 -20.04 -9.65
N LEU A 198 -28.98 -20.05 -8.32
CA LEU A 198 -30.05 -19.66 -7.40
C LEU A 198 -29.71 -18.45 -6.52
N CYS A 199 -28.53 -17.82 -6.68
CA CYS A 199 -28.12 -16.70 -5.85
C CYS A 199 -28.26 -15.40 -6.63
N ASN A 200 -29.36 -14.68 -6.41
CA ASN A 200 -29.58 -13.33 -6.94
C ASN A 200 -28.86 -12.29 -6.07
N TYR A 201 -27.52 -12.33 -6.07
CA TYR A 201 -26.69 -11.43 -5.23
C TYR A 201 -25.72 -10.64 -6.07
N THR A 202 -25.64 -9.34 -5.79
CA THR A 202 -24.57 -8.47 -6.29
C THR A 202 -23.36 -8.66 -5.37
N TYR A 203 -22.34 -9.35 -5.85
CA TYR A 203 -21.08 -9.52 -5.14
C TYR A 203 -20.17 -8.33 -5.44
N ASN A 204 -19.71 -7.64 -4.39
CA ASN A 204 -18.58 -6.73 -4.53
C ASN A 204 -17.31 -7.59 -4.41
N ARG A 205 -16.52 -7.67 -5.49
CA ARG A 205 -15.49 -8.71 -5.69
C ARG A 205 -14.08 -8.16 -5.80
N ASP A 206 -13.89 -6.92 -5.41
CA ASP A 206 -12.60 -6.27 -5.50
C ASP A 206 -12.05 -6.09 -4.09
N LEU A 207 -10.76 -6.45 -3.91
CA LEU A 207 -10.07 -6.25 -2.65
C LEU A 207 -9.33 -4.92 -2.67
N PHE A 208 -9.71 -4.01 -1.77
CA PHE A 208 -9.00 -2.77 -1.52
C PHE A 208 -8.24 -2.86 -0.20
N GLN A 209 -6.94 -2.58 -0.24
CA GLN A 209 -6.08 -2.54 0.94
C GLN A 209 -5.31 -1.23 0.99
N GLY A 210 -5.07 -0.72 2.20
CA GLY A 210 -4.18 0.41 2.44
C GLY A 210 -2.93 -0.05 3.17
N GLN A 211 -1.78 0.50 2.83
CA GLN A 211 -0.50 0.22 3.47
C GLN A 211 0.19 1.49 3.93
N ALA A 212 0.91 1.41 5.06
CA ALA A 212 1.94 2.37 5.43
C ALA A 212 3.26 1.63 5.62
N ASN A 213 4.26 2.05 4.87
CA ASN A 213 5.57 1.41 4.80
C ASN A 213 6.68 2.36 5.25
N LEU A 214 7.67 1.81 5.93
CA LEU A 214 8.91 2.48 6.28
C LEU A 214 10.08 1.62 5.83
N GLY A 215 11.03 2.22 5.09
CA GLY A 215 12.18 1.51 4.55
C GLY A 215 13.46 2.33 4.61
N LEU A 216 14.56 1.64 4.42
CA LEU A 216 15.87 2.24 4.22
C LEU A 216 16.24 2.10 2.73
N TYR A 217 16.48 3.21 2.05
CA TYR A 217 16.94 3.15 0.67
C TYR A 217 18.46 3.31 0.59
N PHE A 218 19.05 2.56 -0.33
CA PHE A 218 20.47 2.60 -0.65
C PHE A 218 20.63 2.95 -2.13
N LYS A 219 21.53 3.90 -2.44
CA LYS A 219 21.86 4.39 -3.78
C LYS A 219 23.19 3.83 -4.27
N PHE A 220 23.20 3.44 -5.55
CA PHE A 220 24.39 2.90 -6.22
C PHE A 220 24.67 3.64 -7.53
#